data_30f62654ac4c57fb7e9ed50542b96eca
#
_entry.id   30f62654ac4c57fb7e9ed50542b96eca
#
_cell.length_a   1.000
_cell.length_b   1.000
_cell.length_c   1.000
_cell.angle_alpha   90.00
_cell.angle_beta   90.00
_cell.angle_gamma   90.00
#
_symmetry.space_group_name_H-M   'P 1'
#
loop_
_entity.id
_entity.type
_entity.pdbx_description
1 polymer ?
#
loop_
_entity_poly.entity_id
_entity_poly.type
_entity_poly.pdbx_seq_one_letter_code
_entity_poly.pdbx_strand_id
1 'polypeptide(L)'
;MSLEAQDNNPVQPQDDSSGQTQDTPSTMPPAKAPILRSTKSDWTAVGIISAVCAIAIGGAVITAPIHKAELTPAVNVSTDAEPELLDAIPDSLTESFSVPNTLMPGQSRAVSSKGLLISYEGDTLVATDSTGNTVWSYERRDADLCSLGTAWNKVVATYRTGVGCGDVVALHAANGEYADTRSARSADEVVPITSNDRVGTVSTGRVELWRSDLVRTVEYGDVDAKQEPNMQPHEDCSITSALTRTESLAVTESCPDSPDSTWLRIQEATPEDSRKPEITKDIEISDPGARLVAFGQEAAAVYLPADTPRIISYNFDGEVVSTTEVEPSTAITDSASPFAPAIADLPHHMSWFDGERLYLFTPTALEVDHVLDNALGTGITLGERLLVPTEEGIDVVNWSSGRTERTIPVDRDGYTGPISLTLAGKAIIEQRGDTAVGLVAS
;
A
#
# COMPACT_ATOMS: atom_id res chain seq x y z
N MET A 1 12.20 -27.86 -46.59
CA MET A 1 11.29 -28.91 -47.00
C MET A 1 9.91 -28.38 -46.70
N SER A 2 9.40 -27.54 -47.55
CA SER A 2 8.68 -27.73 -48.81
C SER A 2 7.30 -28.36 -48.63
N LEU A 3 6.30 -27.49 -48.92
CA LEU A 3 5.07 -27.72 -49.66
C LEU A 3 3.95 -28.44 -48.87
N GLU A 4 2.67 -28.12 -48.95
CA GLU A 4 1.88 -27.64 -50.11
C GLU A 4 0.51 -27.12 -49.63
N ALA A 5 -0.01 -26.17 -50.37
CA ALA A 5 -1.34 -25.64 -50.32
C ALA A 5 -2.34 -26.61 -50.98
N GLN A 6 -3.60 -26.63 -50.52
CA GLN A 6 -4.71 -27.06 -51.35
C GLN A 6 -5.94 -26.16 -51.17
N ASP A 7 -6.19 -25.50 -52.27
CA ASP A 7 -7.40 -24.86 -52.76
C ASP A 7 -8.62 -25.81 -52.75
N ASN A 8 -9.83 -25.31 -52.47
CA ASN A 8 -11.04 -25.84 -53.06
C ASN A 8 -12.15 -24.79 -53.16
N ASN A 9 -12.46 -24.51 -54.39
CA ASN A 9 -13.41 -23.57 -54.91
C ASN A 9 -14.86 -24.19 -54.94
N PRO A 10 -15.92 -23.39 -55.14
CA PRO A 10 -17.31 -23.72 -54.81
C PRO A 10 -18.09 -24.41 -55.95
N VAL A 11 -19.10 -25.17 -55.56
CA VAL A 11 -20.08 -25.76 -56.47
C VAL A 11 -21.29 -24.85 -56.59
N GLN A 12 -21.62 -24.48 -57.85
CA GLN A 12 -22.91 -23.91 -58.24
C GLN A 12 -23.92 -25.03 -58.47
N PRO A 13 -25.21 -24.83 -58.26
CA PRO A 13 -26.29 -25.60 -58.89
C PRO A 13 -26.96 -24.83 -60.02
N GLN A 14 -27.33 -25.57 -60.99
CA GLN A 14 -27.94 -25.21 -62.25
C GLN A 14 -29.40 -24.77 -62.13
N ASP A 15 -29.77 -23.97 -63.14
CA ASP A 15 -31.08 -23.54 -63.58
C ASP A 15 -32.07 -24.71 -63.77
N ASP A 16 -33.34 -24.43 -63.48
CA ASP A 16 -34.41 -24.92 -64.29
C ASP A 16 -35.57 -23.90 -64.40
N SER A 17 -35.92 -23.66 -65.66
CA SER A 17 -36.84 -22.65 -66.14
C SER A 17 -38.28 -23.12 -66.08
N SER A 18 -39.24 -22.27 -65.79
CA SER A 18 -40.41 -22.08 -66.65
C SER A 18 -41.42 -21.07 -66.06
N GLY A 19 -41.89 -20.16 -66.87
CA GLY A 19 -43.25 -19.63 -66.79
C GLY A 19 -43.38 -18.11 -66.55
N GLN A 20 -43.57 -17.44 -67.66
CA GLN A 20 -43.94 -16.01 -67.83
C GLN A 20 -45.11 -15.57 -66.96
N THR A 21 -44.99 -14.34 -66.43
CA THR A 21 -45.98 -13.28 -66.72
C THR A 21 -45.30 -11.90 -66.43
N GLN A 22 -45.33 -11.05 -67.43
CA GLN A 22 -44.92 -9.66 -67.37
C GLN A 22 -45.92 -8.87 -66.52
N ASP A 23 -45.44 -8.36 -65.38
CA ASP A 23 -46.04 -7.19 -64.77
C ASP A 23 -44.94 -6.13 -64.58
N THR A 24 -45.10 -5.03 -65.24
CA THR A 24 -44.22 -3.86 -65.20
C THR A 24 -44.27 -3.22 -63.82
N PRO A 25 -43.18 -3.17 -63.10
CA PRO A 25 -43.15 -2.37 -61.88
C PRO A 25 -43.02 -0.91 -62.28
N SER A 26 -44.05 -0.17 -61.98
CA SER A 26 -44.00 1.28 -61.95
C SER A 26 -42.91 1.74 -60.99
N THR A 27 -41.79 2.18 -61.52
CA THR A 27 -40.72 2.81 -60.74
C THR A 27 -41.19 4.17 -60.24
N MET A 28 -41.79 4.17 -59.05
CA MET A 28 -41.84 5.41 -58.28
C MET A 28 -40.41 5.87 -57.95
N PRO A 29 -40.00 7.06 -58.28
CA PRO A 29 -38.70 7.58 -57.85
C PRO A 29 -38.70 7.62 -56.32
N PRO A 30 -37.56 7.27 -55.67
CA PRO A 30 -37.47 7.34 -54.19
C PRO A 30 -37.84 8.74 -53.74
N ALA A 31 -38.86 8.85 -52.88
CA ALA A 31 -39.23 10.10 -52.26
C ALA A 31 -38.02 10.68 -51.58
N LYS A 32 -37.53 11.82 -52.06
CA LYS A 32 -36.47 12.58 -51.40
C LYS A 32 -36.95 12.89 -49.99
N ALA A 33 -36.30 12.31 -48.99
CA ALA A 33 -36.56 12.63 -47.60
C ALA A 33 -36.52 14.18 -47.43
N PRO A 34 -37.53 14.78 -46.81
CA PRO A 34 -37.54 16.22 -46.63
C PRO A 34 -36.30 16.63 -45.85
N ILE A 35 -35.53 17.56 -46.43
CA ILE A 35 -34.40 18.16 -45.70
C ILE A 35 -35.04 18.93 -44.55
N LEU A 36 -34.79 18.44 -43.31
CA LEU A 36 -35.21 19.11 -42.07
C LEU A 36 -34.53 20.46 -42.02
N ARG A 37 -35.31 21.53 -42.25
CA ARG A 37 -34.83 22.92 -42.08
C ARG A 37 -35.01 23.29 -40.61
N SER A 38 -33.96 23.81 -39.99
CA SER A 38 -34.01 24.35 -38.63
C SER A 38 -35.03 25.49 -38.56
N THR A 39 -35.88 25.41 -37.56
CA THR A 39 -36.88 26.47 -37.26
C THR A 39 -36.33 27.44 -36.20
N LYS A 40 -36.98 28.59 -36.03
CA LYS A 40 -36.63 29.50 -34.92
C LYS A 40 -36.78 28.82 -33.55
N SER A 41 -37.74 27.91 -33.41
CA SER A 41 -37.95 27.12 -32.20
C SER A 41 -36.76 26.19 -31.91
N ASP A 42 -36.19 25.57 -32.95
CA ASP A 42 -35.01 24.69 -32.79
C ASP A 42 -33.80 25.49 -32.31
N TRP A 43 -33.57 26.66 -32.87
CA TRP A 43 -32.51 27.57 -32.43
C TRP A 43 -32.72 28.09 -31.00
N THR A 44 -33.98 28.33 -30.60
CA THR A 44 -34.30 28.70 -29.22
C THR A 44 -34.03 27.53 -28.27
N ALA A 45 -34.44 26.32 -28.65
CA ALA A 45 -34.17 25.11 -27.86
C ALA A 45 -32.65 24.84 -27.71
N VAL A 46 -31.88 24.94 -28.79
CA VAL A 46 -30.43 24.84 -28.77
C VAL A 46 -29.81 25.90 -27.85
N GLY A 47 -30.27 27.15 -27.92
CA GLY A 47 -29.78 28.22 -27.05
C GLY A 47 -30.04 27.95 -25.58
N ILE A 48 -31.24 27.48 -25.22
CA ILE A 48 -31.60 27.12 -23.85
C ILE A 48 -30.74 25.92 -23.37
N ILE A 49 -30.64 24.85 -24.15
CA ILE A 49 -29.86 23.68 -23.82
C ILE A 49 -28.37 24.06 -23.62
N SER A 50 -27.80 24.84 -24.52
CA SER A 50 -26.43 25.34 -24.42
C SER A 50 -26.20 26.17 -23.16
N ALA A 51 -27.14 27.04 -22.81
CA ALA A 51 -27.05 27.84 -21.58
C ALA A 51 -27.13 26.96 -20.32
N VAL A 52 -28.04 25.98 -20.29
CA VAL A 52 -28.16 25.02 -19.18
C VAL A 52 -26.88 24.17 -19.05
N CYS A 53 -26.34 23.67 -20.15
CA CYS A 53 -25.09 22.94 -20.16
C CYS A 53 -23.92 23.79 -19.68
N ALA A 54 -23.82 25.05 -20.12
CA ALA A 54 -22.76 25.96 -19.67
C ALA A 54 -22.86 26.26 -18.17
N ILE A 55 -24.07 26.45 -17.64
CA ILE A 55 -24.30 26.65 -16.20
C ILE A 55 -23.95 25.38 -15.42
N ALA A 56 -24.36 24.22 -15.92
CA ALA A 56 -24.04 22.92 -15.28
C ALA A 56 -22.53 22.64 -15.27
N ILE A 57 -21.84 22.88 -16.39
CA ILE A 57 -20.38 22.73 -16.49
C ILE A 57 -19.69 23.75 -15.57
N GLY A 58 -20.13 25.05 -15.61
CA GLY A 58 -19.59 26.07 -14.73
C GLY A 58 -19.78 25.73 -13.26
N GLY A 59 -20.96 25.24 -12.87
CA GLY A 59 -21.23 24.76 -11.53
C GLY A 59 -20.33 23.57 -11.14
N ALA A 60 -20.22 22.57 -12.01
CA ALA A 60 -19.37 21.43 -11.78
C ALA A 60 -17.89 21.81 -11.63
N VAL A 61 -17.40 22.73 -12.47
CA VAL A 61 -16.01 23.21 -12.36
C VAL A 61 -15.77 23.96 -11.04
N ILE A 62 -16.67 24.88 -10.66
CA ILE A 62 -16.51 25.68 -9.44
C ILE A 62 -16.59 24.80 -8.16
N THR A 63 -17.43 23.76 -8.19
CA THR A 63 -17.60 22.85 -7.04
C THR A 63 -16.71 21.62 -7.08
N ALA A 64 -15.84 21.51 -8.10
CA ALA A 64 -14.96 20.34 -8.25
C ALA A 64 -14.05 20.16 -7.04
N PRO A 65 -13.90 18.92 -6.51
CA PRO A 65 -13.03 18.62 -5.37
C PRO A 65 -11.56 19.04 -5.56
N ILE A 66 -11.10 19.13 -6.80
CA ILE A 66 -9.74 19.56 -7.12
C ILE A 66 -9.37 20.96 -6.56
N HIS A 67 -10.37 21.84 -6.35
CA HIS A 67 -10.14 23.16 -5.74
C HIS A 67 -9.94 23.11 -4.22
N LYS A 68 -10.13 21.94 -3.61
CA LYS A 68 -9.90 21.68 -2.19
C LYS A 68 -8.55 21.04 -1.91
N ALA A 69 -7.84 20.63 -2.96
CA ALA A 69 -6.47 20.18 -2.92
C ALA A 69 -5.53 21.29 -3.34
N GLU A 70 -4.49 21.54 -2.55
CA GLU A 70 -3.46 22.53 -2.84
C GLU A 70 -2.09 21.85 -2.82
N LEU A 71 -1.40 21.87 -3.95
CA LEU A 71 -0.06 21.32 -4.11
C LEU A 71 0.94 22.46 -4.27
N THR A 72 1.95 22.46 -3.42
CA THR A 72 3.12 23.34 -3.53
C THR A 72 4.36 22.48 -3.81
N PRO A 73 4.69 22.23 -5.09
CA PRO A 73 5.83 21.40 -5.45
C PRO A 73 7.15 22.14 -5.26
N ALA A 74 8.25 21.39 -5.15
CA ALA A 74 9.60 21.95 -5.10
C ALA A 74 9.97 22.61 -6.44
N VAL A 75 10.60 23.77 -6.37
CA VAL A 75 11.00 24.54 -7.56
C VAL A 75 12.39 24.08 -8.03
N ASN A 76 12.51 23.72 -9.30
CA ASN A 76 13.77 23.29 -9.94
C ASN A 76 14.40 22.01 -9.36
N VAL A 77 13.59 21.12 -8.77
CA VAL A 77 14.03 19.81 -8.30
C VAL A 77 13.51 18.75 -9.28
N SER A 78 14.41 17.92 -9.81
CA SER A 78 14.04 16.80 -10.68
C SER A 78 13.35 15.70 -9.88
N THR A 79 12.40 14.99 -10.49
CA THR A 79 11.81 13.76 -9.94
C THR A 79 12.85 12.67 -9.68
N ASP A 80 13.95 12.66 -10.45
CA ASP A 80 15.05 11.70 -10.34
C ASP A 80 16.22 12.22 -9.48
N ALA A 81 16.02 13.34 -8.75
CA ALA A 81 17.05 13.85 -7.87
C ALA A 81 17.49 12.80 -6.84
N GLU A 82 18.81 12.60 -6.74
CA GLU A 82 19.37 11.70 -5.74
C GLU A 82 19.69 12.47 -4.45
N PRO A 83 19.23 11.97 -3.29
CA PRO A 83 19.50 12.64 -2.02
C PRO A 83 20.95 12.40 -1.59
N GLU A 84 21.49 13.36 -0.84
CA GLU A 84 22.65 13.08 -0.01
C GLU A 84 22.21 12.27 1.20
N LEU A 85 22.82 11.09 1.40
CA LEU A 85 22.48 10.19 2.49
C LEU A 85 23.55 10.22 3.58
N LEU A 86 23.16 9.83 4.78
CA LEU A 86 24.07 9.52 5.86
C LEU A 86 24.84 8.23 5.50
N ASP A 87 26.16 8.29 5.40
CA ASP A 87 27.02 7.21 4.93
C ASP A 87 27.80 6.50 6.05
N ALA A 88 27.85 7.12 7.22
CA ALA A 88 28.58 6.58 8.37
C ALA A 88 27.80 6.83 9.68
N ILE A 89 27.98 5.91 10.63
CA ILE A 89 27.37 6.03 11.95
C ILE A 89 28.04 7.17 12.72
N PRO A 90 27.30 8.23 13.13
CA PRO A 90 27.86 9.35 13.84
C PRO A 90 28.32 8.95 15.25
N ASP A 91 29.33 9.66 15.76
CA ASP A 91 29.80 9.47 17.14
C ASP A 91 28.88 10.16 18.16
N SER A 92 28.23 11.23 17.75
CA SER A 92 27.28 11.99 18.56
C SER A 92 26.18 12.57 17.68
N LEU A 93 25.02 12.79 18.26
CA LEU A 93 23.83 13.31 17.59
C LEU A 93 23.33 14.57 18.33
N THR A 94 22.83 15.53 17.55
CA THR A 94 22.08 16.67 18.05
C THR A 94 20.77 16.82 17.32
N GLU A 95 19.75 17.30 18.02
CA GLU A 95 18.48 17.66 17.41
C GLU A 95 18.67 18.83 16.44
N SER A 96 18.26 18.66 15.22
CA SER A 96 18.29 19.68 14.17
C SER A 96 16.92 20.34 13.99
N PHE A 97 15.86 19.55 14.05
CA PHE A 97 14.49 20.03 13.91
C PHE A 97 13.50 19.08 14.58
N SER A 98 12.31 19.61 14.82
CA SER A 98 11.16 18.86 15.31
C SER A 98 9.92 19.32 14.55
N VAL A 99 9.14 18.38 14.01
CA VAL A 99 7.92 18.67 13.25
C VAL A 99 6.78 17.77 13.72
N PRO A 100 5.54 18.27 13.71
CA PRO A 100 4.37 17.42 13.96
C PRO A 100 4.29 16.31 12.91
N ASN A 101 3.92 15.11 13.35
CA ASN A 101 3.70 13.96 12.47
C ASN A 101 2.70 12.97 13.08
N THR A 102 1.46 13.07 12.69
CA THR A 102 0.41 12.15 13.10
C THR A 102 0.53 10.85 12.31
N LEU A 103 0.78 9.74 13.01
CA LEU A 103 0.82 8.41 12.38
C LEU A 103 -0.59 7.91 12.04
N MET A 104 -0.72 7.31 10.87
CA MET A 104 -1.96 6.65 10.46
C MET A 104 -2.16 5.31 11.19
N PRO A 105 -3.40 4.83 11.33
CA PRO A 105 -3.66 3.50 11.89
C PRO A 105 -2.78 2.44 11.22
N GLY A 106 -2.11 1.59 12.01
CA GLY A 106 -1.19 0.58 11.51
C GLY A 106 0.18 1.08 11.04
N GLN A 107 0.44 2.37 11.10
CA GLN A 107 1.76 2.94 10.84
C GLN A 107 2.54 3.01 12.15
N SER A 108 3.73 2.41 12.18
CA SER A 108 4.56 2.34 13.40
C SER A 108 5.75 3.27 13.40
N ARG A 109 6.05 3.94 12.27
CA ARG A 109 7.21 4.82 12.11
C ARG A 109 6.94 5.96 11.12
N ALA A 110 7.76 6.99 11.19
CA ALA A 110 7.75 8.06 10.20
C ALA A 110 8.05 7.52 8.80
N VAL A 111 7.39 8.09 7.79
CA VAL A 111 7.60 7.75 6.39
C VAL A 111 8.73 8.60 5.81
N SER A 112 9.63 7.99 5.06
CA SER A 112 10.65 8.71 4.32
C SER A 112 10.78 8.19 2.88
N SER A 113 11.14 9.08 1.98
CA SER A 113 11.44 8.72 0.59
C SER A 113 12.32 9.78 -0.04
N LYS A 114 13.26 9.35 -0.89
CA LYS A 114 14.20 10.27 -1.57
C LYS A 114 14.90 11.25 -0.61
N GLY A 115 15.28 10.76 0.59
CA GLY A 115 15.99 11.55 1.58
C GLY A 115 15.15 12.62 2.30
N LEU A 116 13.84 12.61 2.09
CA LEU A 116 12.90 13.52 2.74
C LEU A 116 12.06 12.77 3.77
N LEU A 117 11.81 13.41 4.91
CA LEU A 117 10.78 13.03 5.85
C LEU A 117 9.43 13.45 5.28
N ILE A 118 8.45 12.54 5.28
CA ILE A 118 7.07 12.83 4.90
C ILE A 118 6.23 12.82 6.16
N SER A 119 5.83 13.99 6.63
CA SER A 119 4.99 14.17 7.81
C SER A 119 3.57 14.53 7.44
N TYR A 120 2.63 14.24 8.33
CA TYR A 120 1.22 14.58 8.19
C TYR A 120 0.71 15.26 9.45
N GLU A 121 0.07 16.41 9.27
CA GLU A 121 -0.62 17.13 10.35
C GLU A 121 -1.88 17.79 9.80
N GLY A 122 -3.00 17.59 10.50
CA GLY A 122 -4.30 18.13 10.08
C GLY A 122 -4.75 17.53 8.76
N ASP A 123 -4.66 18.30 7.68
CA ASP A 123 -5.04 17.90 6.31
C ASP A 123 -3.87 18.02 5.32
N THR A 124 -2.64 18.20 5.83
CA THR A 124 -1.45 18.53 5.03
C THR A 124 -0.35 17.48 5.18
N LEU A 125 0.12 16.96 4.03
CA LEU A 125 1.40 16.25 3.90
C LEU A 125 2.51 17.27 3.65
N VAL A 126 3.61 17.13 4.38
CA VAL A 126 4.79 17.97 4.23
C VAL A 126 6.03 17.11 4.04
N ALA A 127 6.80 17.39 3.01
CA ALA A 127 8.13 16.81 2.84
C ALA A 127 9.19 17.76 3.35
N THR A 128 10.00 17.27 4.29
CA THR A 128 11.01 18.04 5.01
C THR A 128 12.39 17.45 4.75
N ASP A 129 13.38 18.28 4.46
CA ASP A 129 14.77 17.87 4.29
C ASP A 129 15.48 17.58 5.63
N SER A 130 16.71 17.08 5.59
CA SER A 130 17.51 16.75 6.78
C SER A 130 17.90 17.97 7.65
N THR A 131 17.59 19.18 7.21
CA THR A 131 17.83 20.42 7.94
C THR A 131 16.56 21.07 8.49
N GLY A 132 15.40 20.43 8.26
CA GLY A 132 14.09 20.89 8.75
C GLY A 132 13.38 21.85 7.80
N ASN A 133 13.87 22.06 6.56
CA ASN A 133 13.19 22.93 5.60
C ASN A 133 12.12 22.16 4.84
N THR A 134 10.98 22.80 4.67
CA THR A 134 9.91 22.26 3.78
C THR A 134 10.37 22.31 2.32
N VAL A 135 10.32 21.16 1.65
CA VAL A 135 10.67 21.02 0.22
C VAL A 135 9.41 21.10 -0.64
N TRP A 136 8.36 20.40 -0.26
CA TRP A 136 7.05 20.49 -0.90
C TRP A 136 5.94 20.18 0.11
N SER A 137 4.70 20.55 -0.23
CA SER A 137 3.53 20.24 0.59
C SER A 137 2.31 19.92 -0.27
N TYR A 138 1.40 19.10 0.26
CA TYR A 138 0.13 18.72 -0.36
C TYR A 138 -0.97 18.73 0.70
N GLU A 139 -1.93 19.63 0.53
CA GLU A 139 -3.07 19.82 1.43
C GLU A 139 -4.37 19.29 0.78
N ARG A 140 -5.20 18.58 1.57
CA ARG A 140 -6.51 18.03 1.19
C ARG A 140 -7.56 18.38 2.24
N ARG A 141 -8.29 19.47 2.04
CA ARG A 141 -9.32 19.98 3.00
C ARG A 141 -10.67 19.26 2.92
N ASP A 142 -10.85 18.36 2.00
CA ASP A 142 -12.11 17.67 1.72
C ASP A 142 -12.13 16.20 2.11
N ALA A 143 -11.02 15.66 2.55
CA ALA A 143 -10.87 14.24 2.82
C ALA A 143 -9.78 13.97 3.86
N ASP A 144 -10.07 13.12 4.82
CA ASP A 144 -9.11 12.69 5.83
C ASP A 144 -8.14 11.65 5.25
N LEU A 145 -6.87 11.71 5.64
CA LEU A 145 -5.90 10.69 5.29
C LEU A 145 -6.21 9.37 6.03
N CYS A 146 -6.26 8.26 5.33
CA CYS A 146 -6.47 6.92 5.87
C CYS A 146 -5.17 6.13 6.00
N SER A 147 -4.29 6.29 5.00
CA SER A 147 -3.09 5.47 4.88
C SER A 147 -2.01 6.24 4.12
N LEU A 148 -0.77 6.04 4.52
CA LEU A 148 0.40 6.64 3.92
C LEU A 148 1.46 5.56 3.70
N GLY A 149 1.97 5.46 2.48
CA GLY A 149 3.02 4.51 2.12
C GLY A 149 3.99 5.10 1.10
N THR A 150 5.09 4.40 0.86
CA THR A 150 6.07 4.76 -0.16
C THR A 150 6.53 3.53 -0.93
N ALA A 151 6.62 3.68 -2.25
CA ALA A 151 7.30 2.77 -3.16
C ALA A 151 7.65 3.53 -4.45
N TRP A 152 8.52 2.98 -5.30
CA TRP A 152 8.86 3.52 -6.63
C TRP A 152 9.29 4.99 -6.64
N ASN A 153 9.94 5.47 -5.56
CA ASN A 153 10.26 6.88 -5.36
C ASN A 153 9.03 7.81 -5.34
N LYS A 154 7.87 7.27 -4.94
CA LYS A 154 6.62 8.00 -4.79
C LYS A 154 6.11 7.92 -3.35
N VAL A 155 5.42 8.96 -2.92
CA VAL A 155 4.57 8.98 -1.73
C VAL A 155 3.17 8.65 -2.18
N VAL A 156 2.54 7.65 -1.57
CA VAL A 156 1.19 7.19 -1.89
C VAL A 156 0.29 7.47 -0.70
N ALA A 157 -0.61 8.41 -0.87
CA ALA A 157 -1.56 8.86 0.14
C ALA A 157 -2.98 8.39 -0.23
N THR A 158 -3.64 7.70 0.69
CA THR A 158 -5.01 7.20 0.53
C THR A 158 -5.93 8.01 1.41
N TYR A 159 -6.98 8.60 0.81
CA TYR A 159 -7.92 9.48 1.48
C TYR A 159 -9.31 8.85 1.58
N ARG A 160 -10.03 9.20 2.65
CA ARG A 160 -11.43 8.83 2.87
C ARG A 160 -12.33 9.83 2.17
N THR A 161 -13.21 9.30 1.34
CA THR A 161 -14.27 10.06 0.66
C THR A 161 -15.62 9.44 0.97
N GLY A 162 -16.71 9.88 0.32
CA GLY A 162 -18.04 9.27 0.48
C GLY A 162 -18.16 7.81 0.03
N VAL A 163 -17.08 7.21 -0.47
CA VAL A 163 -16.99 5.80 -0.90
C VAL A 163 -15.91 5.02 -0.13
N GLY A 164 -15.50 5.50 1.03
CA GLY A 164 -14.48 4.92 1.90
C GLY A 164 -13.06 5.41 1.58
N CYS A 165 -12.05 4.72 2.13
CA CYS A 165 -10.61 4.98 1.95
C CYS A 165 -10.11 4.48 0.59
N GLY A 166 -10.59 5.08 -0.49
CA GLY A 166 -10.35 4.61 -1.86
C GLY A 166 -9.94 5.69 -2.85
N ASP A 167 -9.72 6.93 -2.40
CA ASP A 167 -9.18 8.02 -3.22
C ASP A 167 -7.68 8.14 -2.99
N VAL A 168 -6.88 7.70 -3.95
CA VAL A 168 -5.44 7.54 -3.82
C VAL A 168 -4.71 8.50 -4.72
N VAL A 169 -3.72 9.18 -4.16
CA VAL A 169 -2.84 10.11 -4.86
C VAL A 169 -1.40 9.66 -4.67
N ALA A 170 -0.66 9.52 -5.76
CA ALA A 170 0.77 9.32 -5.75
C ALA A 170 1.47 10.61 -6.15
N LEU A 171 2.46 11.03 -5.36
CA LEU A 171 3.31 12.19 -5.60
C LEU A 171 4.75 11.71 -5.79
N HIS A 172 5.49 12.33 -6.71
CA HIS A 172 6.92 12.12 -6.80
C HIS A 172 7.61 12.57 -5.52
N ALA A 173 8.27 11.66 -4.81
CA ALA A 173 8.79 11.94 -3.47
C ALA A 173 9.81 13.09 -3.45
N ALA A 174 10.65 13.23 -4.49
CA ALA A 174 11.69 14.25 -4.54
C ALA A 174 11.16 15.67 -4.65
N ASN A 175 10.06 15.90 -5.39
CA ASN A 175 9.60 17.25 -5.70
C ASN A 175 8.11 17.50 -5.48
N GLY A 176 7.34 16.49 -5.08
CA GLY A 176 5.92 16.60 -4.79
C GLY A 176 4.99 16.68 -6.01
N GLU A 177 5.49 16.65 -7.24
CA GLU A 177 4.63 16.69 -8.43
C GLU A 177 3.68 15.47 -8.48
N TYR A 178 2.49 15.67 -9.03
CA TYR A 178 1.55 14.56 -9.25
C TYR A 178 2.18 13.49 -10.15
N ALA A 179 2.11 12.25 -9.70
CA ALA A 179 2.51 11.09 -10.49
C ALA A 179 1.28 10.36 -11.03
N ASP A 180 0.44 9.80 -10.15
CA ASP A 180 -0.71 9.01 -10.51
C ASP A 180 -1.86 9.25 -9.53
N THR A 181 -3.07 8.92 -9.96
CA THR A 181 -4.28 8.96 -9.11
C THR A 181 -5.16 7.76 -9.36
N ARG A 182 -5.88 7.35 -8.32
CA ARG A 182 -6.86 6.28 -8.39
C ARG A 182 -8.05 6.63 -7.51
N SER A 183 -9.25 6.30 -7.95
CA SER A 183 -10.45 6.39 -7.11
C SER A 183 -11.28 5.11 -7.27
N ALA A 184 -11.61 4.47 -6.15
CA ALA A 184 -12.41 3.26 -6.10
C ALA A 184 -13.19 3.21 -4.79
N ARG A 185 -14.22 2.34 -4.70
CA ARG A 185 -14.84 2.02 -3.42
C ARG A 185 -13.88 1.23 -2.55
N SER A 186 -13.86 1.52 -1.27
CA SER A 186 -13.03 0.82 -0.28
C SER A 186 -13.73 0.82 1.09
N ALA A 187 -13.14 0.11 2.05
CA ALA A 187 -13.58 0.18 3.45
C ALA A 187 -13.37 1.58 4.02
N ASP A 188 -14.13 1.94 5.05
CA ASP A 188 -13.99 3.22 5.75
C ASP A 188 -12.74 3.26 6.65
N GLU A 189 -12.27 2.10 7.09
CA GLU A 189 -11.09 1.96 7.94
C GLU A 189 -10.11 0.97 7.30
N VAL A 190 -8.86 1.39 7.15
CA VAL A 190 -7.79 0.60 6.55
C VAL A 190 -6.48 0.81 7.30
N VAL A 191 -5.58 -0.15 7.18
CA VAL A 191 -4.16 -0.01 7.54
C VAL A 191 -3.30 -0.12 6.28
N PRO A 192 -2.11 0.50 6.25
CA PRO A 192 -1.21 0.39 5.10
C PRO A 192 -0.64 -1.01 4.97
N ILE A 193 -0.42 -1.43 3.73
CA ILE A 193 0.43 -2.56 3.38
C ILE A 193 1.42 -2.09 2.31
N THR A 194 2.71 -2.25 2.58
CA THR A 194 3.76 -1.75 1.68
C THR A 194 4.92 -2.73 1.58
N SER A 195 5.54 -2.75 0.41
CA SER A 195 6.86 -3.34 0.18
C SER A 195 7.65 -2.41 -0.76
N ASN A 196 8.83 -2.84 -1.22
CA ASN A 196 9.63 -2.03 -2.13
C ASN A 196 8.93 -1.78 -3.49
N ASP A 197 8.03 -2.67 -3.88
CA ASP A 197 7.40 -2.71 -5.20
C ASP A 197 5.86 -2.82 -5.17
N ARG A 198 5.24 -2.67 -4.00
CA ARG A 198 3.79 -2.67 -3.82
C ARG A 198 3.38 -1.70 -2.72
N VAL A 199 2.27 -1.06 -2.94
CA VAL A 199 1.53 -0.30 -1.92
C VAL A 199 0.08 -0.69 -2.01
N GLY A 200 -0.62 -0.68 -0.88
CA GLY A 200 -2.02 -1.01 -0.83
C GLY A 200 -2.63 -0.75 0.52
N THR A 201 -3.80 -1.30 0.73
CA THR A 201 -4.57 -1.18 1.97
C THR A 201 -5.13 -2.52 2.41
N VAL A 202 -5.24 -2.68 3.71
CA VAL A 202 -5.87 -3.83 4.38
C VAL A 202 -7.00 -3.33 5.26
N SER A 203 -8.16 -3.93 5.12
CA SER A 203 -9.28 -3.82 6.06
C SER A 203 -9.64 -5.21 6.59
N THR A 204 -10.57 -5.29 7.53
CA THR A 204 -11.08 -6.59 8.00
C THR A 204 -11.78 -7.40 6.92
N GLY A 205 -12.29 -6.76 5.88
CA GLY A 205 -12.97 -7.44 4.78
C GLY A 205 -12.11 -7.60 3.53
N ARG A 206 -11.08 -6.76 3.33
CA ARG A 206 -10.43 -6.71 2.02
C ARG A 206 -8.97 -6.30 2.07
N VAL A 207 -8.15 -6.94 1.22
CA VAL A 207 -6.81 -6.49 0.85
C VAL A 207 -6.81 -6.04 -0.59
N GLU A 208 -6.14 -4.93 -0.88
CA GLU A 208 -5.89 -4.45 -2.23
C GLU A 208 -4.43 -4.00 -2.36
N LEU A 209 -3.75 -4.46 -3.42
CA LEU A 209 -2.39 -4.02 -3.76
C LEU A 209 -2.37 -3.34 -5.11
N TRP A 210 -1.47 -2.36 -5.25
CA TRP A 210 -1.26 -1.58 -6.47
C TRP A 210 0.20 -1.62 -6.92
N ARG A 211 0.41 -1.49 -8.21
CA ARG A 211 1.72 -1.28 -8.84
C ARG A 211 2.00 0.21 -9.04
N SER A 212 3.13 0.55 -9.64
CA SER A 212 3.67 1.92 -9.71
C SER A 212 2.77 2.96 -10.39
N ASP A 213 1.80 2.57 -11.19
CA ASP A 213 0.80 3.42 -11.82
C ASP A 213 -0.57 3.38 -11.10
N LEU A 214 -0.59 2.90 -9.86
CA LEU A 214 -1.76 2.69 -9.02
C LEU A 214 -2.83 1.74 -9.61
N VAL A 215 -2.49 1.01 -10.66
CA VAL A 215 -3.35 -0.07 -11.15
C VAL A 215 -3.30 -1.22 -10.16
N ARG A 216 -4.48 -1.72 -9.82
CA ARG A 216 -4.64 -2.85 -8.91
C ARG A 216 -3.98 -4.10 -9.47
N THR A 217 -3.14 -4.75 -8.67
CA THR A 217 -2.52 -6.04 -9.00
C THR A 217 -3.27 -7.21 -8.40
N VAL A 218 -3.81 -7.07 -7.20
CA VAL A 218 -4.65 -8.09 -6.56
C VAL A 218 -5.73 -7.44 -5.69
N GLU A 219 -6.87 -8.11 -5.61
CA GLU A 219 -7.98 -7.83 -4.70
C GLU A 219 -8.40 -9.16 -4.05
N TYR A 220 -8.46 -9.19 -2.74
CA TYR A 220 -8.77 -10.38 -1.96
C TYR A 220 -9.77 -10.08 -0.83
N GLY A 221 -10.77 -10.96 -0.65
CA GLY A 221 -11.75 -10.89 0.43
C GLY A 221 -13.15 -10.45 -0.02
N ASP A 222 -13.88 -9.71 0.81
CA ASP A 222 -15.22 -9.22 0.49
C ASP A 222 -15.17 -8.06 -0.49
N VAL A 223 -15.64 -8.30 -1.69
CA VAL A 223 -15.63 -7.34 -2.80
C VAL A 223 -17.06 -6.93 -3.13
N ASP A 224 -17.37 -5.64 -2.97
CA ASP A 224 -18.71 -5.07 -3.14
C ASP A 224 -19.37 -5.33 -4.52
N ALA A 225 -18.60 -5.41 -5.59
CA ALA A 225 -19.10 -5.49 -6.95
C ALA A 225 -18.39 -6.58 -7.76
N LYS A 226 -18.66 -7.82 -7.42
CA LYS A 226 -18.15 -8.99 -8.16
C LYS A 226 -18.69 -9.01 -9.58
N GLN A 227 -17.80 -9.09 -10.56
CA GLN A 227 -18.19 -9.17 -11.96
C GLN A 227 -18.72 -10.58 -12.33
N GLU A 228 -18.22 -11.61 -11.65
CA GLU A 228 -18.61 -13.00 -11.82
C GLU A 228 -18.78 -13.68 -10.45
N PRO A 229 -19.66 -14.69 -10.33
CA PRO A 229 -19.80 -15.49 -9.12
C PRO A 229 -18.50 -16.24 -8.80
N ASN A 230 -18.21 -16.43 -7.51
CA ASN A 230 -17.08 -17.24 -7.00
C ASN A 230 -15.69 -16.75 -7.42
N MET A 231 -15.52 -15.46 -7.66
CA MET A 231 -14.18 -14.88 -7.89
C MET A 231 -13.36 -14.82 -6.59
N GLN A 232 -14.03 -14.66 -5.45
CA GLN A 232 -13.39 -14.55 -4.13
C GLN A 232 -13.73 -15.80 -3.31
N PRO A 233 -12.76 -16.70 -3.05
CA PRO A 233 -13.04 -18.00 -2.45
C PRO A 233 -13.35 -17.91 -0.94
N HIS A 234 -12.92 -16.87 -0.24
CA HIS A 234 -13.01 -16.73 1.22
C HIS A 234 -13.61 -15.39 1.65
N GLU A 235 -14.61 -14.91 0.92
CA GLU A 235 -15.23 -13.61 1.14
C GLU A 235 -15.95 -13.45 2.49
N ASP A 236 -16.35 -14.56 3.11
CA ASP A 236 -17.02 -14.57 4.43
C ASP A 236 -16.02 -14.57 5.60
N CYS A 237 -14.71 -14.68 5.33
CA CYS A 237 -13.67 -14.65 6.35
C CYS A 237 -13.28 -13.20 6.71
N SER A 238 -12.86 -13.00 7.95
CA SER A 238 -12.35 -11.71 8.43
C SER A 238 -10.83 -11.69 8.43
N ILE A 239 -10.24 -10.77 7.71
CA ILE A 239 -8.81 -10.57 7.62
C ILE A 239 -8.28 -10.04 8.95
N THR A 240 -7.31 -10.71 9.53
CA THR A 240 -6.71 -10.37 10.83
C THR A 240 -5.35 -9.71 10.71
N SER A 241 -4.56 -10.02 9.68
CA SER A 241 -3.34 -9.32 9.29
C SER A 241 -2.95 -9.66 7.85
N ALA A 242 -2.15 -8.81 7.20
CA ALA A 242 -1.61 -9.08 5.88
C ALA A 242 -0.25 -8.41 5.69
N LEU A 243 0.66 -9.08 4.99
CA LEU A 243 1.96 -8.57 4.58
C LEU A 243 2.24 -8.97 3.12
N THR A 244 2.99 -8.13 2.42
CA THR A 244 3.41 -8.40 1.04
C THR A 244 4.91 -8.25 0.88
N ARG A 245 5.49 -9.10 0.03
CA ARG A 245 6.90 -9.01 -0.35
C ARG A 245 7.12 -9.56 -1.75
N THR A 246 7.80 -8.81 -2.61
CA THR A 246 8.06 -9.18 -4.01
C THR A 246 6.77 -9.62 -4.73
N GLU A 247 6.70 -10.88 -5.16
CA GLU A 247 5.56 -11.41 -5.93
C GLU A 247 4.49 -12.08 -5.05
N SER A 248 4.62 -12.01 -3.72
CA SER A 248 3.74 -12.74 -2.81
C SER A 248 2.98 -11.82 -1.85
N LEU A 249 1.78 -12.25 -1.48
CA LEU A 249 0.93 -11.68 -0.45
C LEU A 249 0.58 -12.80 0.56
N ALA A 250 0.79 -12.55 1.84
CA ALA A 250 0.34 -13.41 2.92
C ALA A 250 -0.80 -12.72 3.67
N VAL A 251 -1.84 -13.48 3.98
CA VAL A 251 -3.03 -13.02 4.72
C VAL A 251 -3.31 -14.00 5.83
N THR A 252 -3.51 -13.52 7.06
CA THR A 252 -4.16 -14.32 8.11
C THR A 252 -5.61 -13.91 8.24
N GLU A 253 -6.49 -14.88 8.45
CA GLU A 253 -7.93 -14.65 8.53
C GLU A 253 -8.62 -15.63 9.46
N SER A 254 -9.76 -15.20 10.03
CA SER A 254 -10.68 -16.01 10.82
C SER A 254 -11.93 -16.28 9.99
N CYS A 255 -12.32 -17.53 9.86
CA CYS A 255 -13.44 -17.94 9.05
C CYS A 255 -14.60 -18.48 9.92
N PRO A 256 -15.87 -18.21 9.57
CA PRO A 256 -17.03 -18.67 10.36
C PRO A 256 -17.18 -20.18 10.46
N ASP A 257 -16.67 -20.91 9.48
CA ASP A 257 -16.71 -22.37 9.40
C ASP A 257 -15.59 -23.06 10.22
N SER A 258 -14.57 -22.29 10.68
CA SER A 258 -13.47 -22.77 11.53
C SER A 258 -13.10 -21.74 12.60
N PRO A 259 -14.00 -21.45 13.58
CA PRO A 259 -13.85 -20.35 14.53
C PRO A 259 -12.71 -20.54 15.54
N ASP A 260 -12.23 -21.78 15.70
CA ASP A 260 -11.13 -22.13 16.62
C ASP A 260 -9.75 -22.12 15.93
N SER A 261 -9.68 -21.66 14.68
CA SER A 261 -8.47 -21.65 13.87
C SER A 261 -8.26 -20.28 13.21
N THR A 262 -7.00 -19.98 12.89
CA THR A 262 -6.61 -18.92 11.96
C THR A 262 -6.09 -19.57 10.69
N TRP A 263 -6.51 -19.07 9.54
CA TRP A 263 -5.95 -19.48 8.25
C TRP A 263 -4.84 -18.54 7.82
N LEU A 264 -3.67 -19.08 7.51
CA LEU A 264 -2.62 -18.38 6.80
C LEU A 264 -2.69 -18.75 5.32
N ARG A 265 -2.96 -17.75 4.47
CA ARG A 265 -3.03 -17.92 3.02
C ARG A 265 -1.89 -17.22 2.35
N ILE A 266 -1.12 -17.96 1.56
CA ILE A 266 -0.05 -17.43 0.72
C ILE A 266 -0.57 -17.41 -0.71
N GLN A 267 -0.42 -16.29 -1.39
CA GLN A 267 -0.98 -16.07 -2.72
C GLN A 267 -0.10 -15.15 -3.55
N GLU A 268 -0.32 -15.15 -4.86
CA GLU A 268 0.34 -14.25 -5.79
C GLU A 268 -0.08 -12.79 -5.55
N ALA A 269 0.89 -11.87 -5.49
CA ALA A 269 0.62 -10.43 -5.43
C ALA A 269 0.22 -9.85 -6.81
N THR A 270 0.43 -10.64 -7.89
CA THR A 270 0.07 -10.28 -9.27
C THR A 270 -0.49 -11.50 -9.99
N PRO A 271 -1.70 -11.99 -9.62
CA PRO A 271 -2.36 -13.08 -10.31
C PRO A 271 -2.71 -12.70 -11.76
N GLU A 272 -3.03 -13.68 -12.59
CA GLU A 272 -3.42 -13.47 -14.01
C GLU A 272 -4.65 -12.53 -14.11
N ASP A 273 -5.65 -12.70 -13.24
CA ASP A 273 -6.76 -11.76 -13.06
C ASP A 273 -6.70 -11.11 -11.68
N SER A 274 -6.49 -9.80 -11.64
CA SER A 274 -6.38 -9.02 -10.39
C SER A 274 -7.62 -9.09 -9.48
N ARG A 275 -8.75 -9.60 -9.97
CA ARG A 275 -10.01 -9.78 -9.25
C ARG A 275 -10.20 -11.20 -8.72
N LYS A 276 -9.34 -12.12 -9.14
CA LYS A 276 -9.39 -13.53 -8.74
C LYS A 276 -8.04 -13.91 -8.12
N PRO A 277 -7.96 -14.00 -6.79
CA PRO A 277 -6.71 -14.36 -6.12
C PRO A 277 -6.22 -15.74 -6.53
N GLU A 278 -4.93 -15.88 -6.72
CA GLU A 278 -4.23 -17.14 -6.96
C GLU A 278 -3.56 -17.59 -5.66
N ILE A 279 -4.32 -18.32 -4.84
CA ILE A 279 -3.83 -18.85 -3.58
C ILE A 279 -2.92 -20.04 -3.89
N THR A 280 -1.66 -19.93 -3.50
CA THR A 280 -0.64 -20.96 -3.68
C THR A 280 -0.61 -21.94 -2.52
N LYS A 281 -1.00 -21.47 -1.30
CA LYS A 281 -1.03 -22.31 -0.11
C LYS A 281 -2.05 -21.82 0.92
N ASP A 282 -2.77 -22.80 1.49
CA ASP A 282 -3.65 -22.66 2.65
C ASP A 282 -3.05 -23.43 3.83
N ILE A 283 -2.89 -22.77 4.97
CA ILE A 283 -2.34 -23.37 6.20
C ILE A 283 -3.32 -23.08 7.33
N GLU A 284 -3.89 -24.14 7.90
CA GLU A 284 -4.73 -24.02 9.09
C GLU A 284 -3.86 -24.03 10.35
N ILE A 285 -4.01 -22.99 11.16
CA ILE A 285 -3.32 -22.82 12.44
C ILE A 285 -4.37 -22.96 13.55
N SER A 286 -4.25 -23.99 14.38
CA SER A 286 -5.19 -24.28 15.47
C SER A 286 -5.02 -23.29 16.65
N ASP A 287 -5.10 -22.01 16.37
CA ASP A 287 -5.08 -20.89 17.29
C ASP A 287 -5.83 -19.70 16.65
N PRO A 288 -6.98 -19.29 17.21
CA PRO A 288 -7.80 -18.23 16.60
C PRO A 288 -7.21 -16.82 16.75
N GLY A 289 -6.16 -16.67 17.58
CA GLY A 289 -5.47 -15.41 17.84
C GLY A 289 -4.21 -15.19 17.03
N ALA A 290 -3.85 -16.11 16.13
CA ALA A 290 -2.60 -16.04 15.38
C ALA A 290 -2.53 -14.79 14.48
N ARG A 291 -1.36 -14.12 14.42
CA ARG A 291 -1.11 -12.90 13.66
C ARG A 291 0.20 -13.00 12.90
N LEU A 292 0.18 -12.55 11.65
CA LEU A 292 1.38 -12.47 10.81
C LEU A 292 2.29 -11.35 11.33
N VAL A 293 3.56 -11.67 11.62
CA VAL A 293 4.53 -10.73 12.20
C VAL A 293 5.77 -10.51 11.34
N ALA A 294 6.06 -11.42 10.41
CA ALA A 294 7.09 -11.22 9.39
C ALA A 294 6.75 -11.99 8.12
N PHE A 295 7.18 -11.48 6.97
CA PHE A 295 6.98 -12.12 5.68
C PHE A 295 8.21 -11.96 4.79
N GLY A 296 8.87 -13.07 4.50
CA GLY A 296 10.07 -13.17 3.68
C GLY A 296 9.79 -13.55 2.23
N GLN A 297 10.84 -13.92 1.51
CA GLN A 297 10.72 -14.43 0.14
C GLN A 297 10.31 -15.91 0.08
N GLU A 298 10.56 -16.67 1.14
CA GLU A 298 10.36 -18.11 1.18
C GLU A 298 9.58 -18.58 2.41
N ALA A 299 9.29 -17.67 3.34
CA ALA A 299 8.61 -18.01 4.61
C ALA A 299 7.72 -16.87 5.12
N ALA A 300 6.76 -17.26 5.97
CA ALA A 300 5.90 -16.39 6.76
C ALA A 300 6.02 -16.74 8.23
N ALA A 301 6.27 -15.75 9.10
CA ALA A 301 6.31 -15.94 10.55
C ALA A 301 5.00 -15.44 11.19
N VAL A 302 4.43 -16.29 12.03
CA VAL A 302 3.14 -16.05 12.71
C VAL A 302 3.35 -16.14 14.20
N TYR A 303 2.89 -15.14 14.94
CA TYR A 303 2.82 -15.15 16.39
C TYR A 303 1.52 -15.82 16.84
N LEU A 304 1.62 -16.78 17.76
CA LEU A 304 0.51 -17.50 18.39
C LEU A 304 0.40 -17.10 19.86
N PRO A 305 -0.72 -16.46 20.30
CA PRO A 305 -0.91 -16.01 21.66
C PRO A 305 -1.44 -17.09 22.62
N ALA A 306 -1.00 -18.33 22.48
CA ALA A 306 -1.36 -19.46 23.37
C ALA A 306 -0.87 -19.24 24.81
N ASP A 307 -1.19 -20.17 25.74
CA ASP A 307 -0.70 -20.17 27.14
C ASP A 307 0.84 -20.03 27.22
N THR A 308 1.55 -20.61 26.27
CA THR A 308 2.96 -20.37 26.01
C THR A 308 3.07 -19.77 24.61
N PRO A 309 3.23 -18.44 24.50
CA PRO A 309 3.29 -17.79 23.21
C PRO A 309 4.47 -18.29 22.38
N ARG A 310 4.26 -18.36 21.07
CA ARG A 310 5.28 -18.85 20.12
C ARG A 310 5.25 -18.06 18.82
N ILE A 311 6.41 -17.94 18.21
CA ILE A 311 6.54 -17.57 16.81
C ILE A 311 6.82 -18.84 16.02
N ILE A 312 5.97 -19.11 15.03
CA ILE A 312 6.13 -20.25 14.12
C ILE A 312 6.33 -19.70 12.71
N SER A 313 7.38 -20.18 12.05
CA SER A 313 7.65 -19.85 10.66
C SER A 313 7.26 -21.01 9.76
N TYR A 314 6.52 -20.71 8.71
CA TYR A 314 6.07 -21.63 7.68
C TYR A 314 6.75 -21.29 6.36
N ASN A 315 7.30 -22.28 5.65
CA ASN A 315 7.71 -22.09 4.27
C ASN A 315 6.47 -22.01 3.32
N PHE A 316 6.68 -21.69 2.08
CA PHE A 316 5.58 -21.56 1.10
C PHE A 316 4.97 -22.93 0.69
N ASP A 317 5.59 -24.05 1.08
CA ASP A 317 4.99 -25.38 0.99
C ASP A 317 4.08 -25.71 2.19
N GLY A 318 4.04 -24.84 3.21
CA GLY A 318 3.24 -24.96 4.43
C GLY A 318 3.88 -25.84 5.49
N GLU A 319 5.18 -26.12 5.38
CA GLU A 319 5.92 -26.86 6.38
C GLU A 319 6.44 -25.90 7.45
N VAL A 320 6.40 -26.32 8.70
CA VAL A 320 7.01 -25.60 9.82
C VAL A 320 8.52 -25.67 9.69
N VAL A 321 9.19 -24.52 9.53
CA VAL A 321 10.65 -24.44 9.44
C VAL A 321 11.30 -23.97 10.73
N SER A 322 10.57 -23.25 11.59
CA SER A 322 11.03 -22.81 12.90
C SER A 322 9.88 -22.67 13.89
N THR A 323 10.18 -22.92 15.17
CA THR A 323 9.28 -22.65 16.30
C THR A 323 10.10 -22.13 17.47
N THR A 324 9.79 -20.91 17.93
CA THR A 324 10.46 -20.27 19.05
C THR A 324 9.43 -19.88 20.11
N GLU A 325 9.61 -20.33 21.36
CA GLU A 325 8.83 -19.83 22.50
C GLU A 325 9.26 -18.40 22.80
N VAL A 326 8.29 -17.53 23.04
CA VAL A 326 8.50 -16.10 23.28
C VAL A 326 7.65 -15.60 24.44
N GLU A 327 7.99 -14.43 24.96
CA GLU A 327 7.16 -13.76 25.96
C GLU A 327 5.86 -13.19 25.32
N PRO A 328 4.80 -12.98 26.12
CA PRO A 328 3.58 -12.35 25.63
C PRO A 328 3.85 -10.99 25.01
N SER A 329 3.18 -10.72 23.89
CA SER A 329 3.28 -9.45 23.17
C SER A 329 2.12 -8.53 23.54
N THR A 330 2.43 -7.32 24.02
CA THR A 330 1.44 -6.30 24.29
C THR A 330 0.84 -5.76 22.99
N ALA A 331 1.63 -5.64 21.92
CA ALA A 331 1.16 -5.20 20.61
C ALA A 331 0.09 -6.11 20.01
N ILE A 332 0.16 -7.42 20.25
CA ILE A 332 -0.86 -8.38 19.79
C ILE A 332 -2.11 -8.32 20.66
N THR A 333 -1.95 -8.27 21.99
CA THR A 333 -3.07 -8.26 22.94
C THR A 333 -3.96 -7.03 22.76
N ASP A 334 -3.35 -5.88 22.50
CA ASP A 334 -4.03 -4.58 22.37
C ASP A 334 -4.35 -4.21 20.91
N SER A 335 -4.08 -5.12 19.96
CA SER A 335 -4.23 -4.81 18.54
C SER A 335 -5.68 -4.66 18.10
N ALA A 336 -5.91 -3.64 17.26
CA ALA A 336 -7.11 -3.58 16.41
C ALA A 336 -6.99 -4.60 15.26
N SER A 337 -8.13 -4.97 14.67
CA SER A 337 -8.16 -5.72 13.41
C SER A 337 -8.41 -4.76 12.24
N PRO A 338 -7.66 -4.90 11.12
CA PRO A 338 -6.54 -5.83 10.94
C PRO A 338 -5.28 -5.37 11.69
N PHE A 339 -4.53 -6.32 12.21
CA PHE A 339 -3.25 -6.04 12.87
C PHE A 339 -2.19 -5.70 11.82
N ALA A 340 -1.51 -4.57 12.00
CA ALA A 340 -0.37 -4.17 11.21
C ALA A 340 0.89 -4.26 12.09
N PRO A 341 1.78 -5.24 11.87
CA PRO A 341 2.96 -5.41 12.71
C PRO A 341 3.96 -4.26 12.52
N ALA A 342 4.57 -3.82 13.61
CA ALA A 342 5.67 -2.86 13.59
C ALA A 342 6.95 -3.55 13.08
N ILE A 343 7.14 -3.58 11.77
CA ILE A 343 8.26 -4.26 11.11
C ILE A 343 9.22 -3.30 10.43
N ALA A 344 10.48 -3.73 10.28
CA ALA A 344 11.43 -3.14 9.37
C ALA A 344 12.12 -4.24 8.55
N ASP A 345 12.14 -4.05 7.22
CA ASP A 345 12.91 -4.89 6.31
C ASP A 345 14.35 -4.35 6.24
N LEU A 346 15.25 -5.11 6.81
CA LEU A 346 16.65 -4.75 6.95
C LEU A 346 17.49 -5.66 6.02
N PRO A 347 18.68 -5.25 5.57
CA PRO A 347 19.47 -6.02 4.61
C PRO A 347 19.79 -7.44 5.01
N HIS A 348 19.98 -7.70 6.30
CA HIS A 348 20.38 -9.01 6.82
C HIS A 348 19.33 -9.69 7.70
N HIS A 349 18.32 -8.96 8.16
CA HIS A 349 17.25 -9.45 9.01
C HIS A 349 15.96 -8.71 8.70
N MET A 350 14.84 -9.38 8.83
CA MET A 350 13.56 -8.68 9.06
C MET A 350 13.41 -8.50 10.57
N SER A 351 12.85 -7.40 11.01
CA SER A 351 12.59 -7.17 12.42
C SER A 351 11.14 -6.91 12.71
N TRP A 352 10.69 -7.33 13.89
CA TRP A 352 9.36 -7.03 14.44
C TRP A 352 9.48 -6.53 15.87
N PHE A 353 8.87 -5.40 16.17
CA PHE A 353 8.76 -4.86 17.52
C PHE A 353 7.39 -5.25 18.10
N ASP A 354 7.40 -5.99 19.24
CA ASP A 354 6.21 -6.55 19.86
C ASP A 354 5.55 -5.63 20.90
N GLY A 355 6.02 -4.39 21.01
CA GLY A 355 5.61 -3.41 22.03
C GLY A 355 6.60 -3.27 23.18
N GLU A 356 7.50 -4.24 23.37
CA GLU A 356 8.51 -4.27 24.42
C GLU A 356 9.89 -4.73 23.92
N ARG A 357 9.91 -5.62 22.91
CA ARG A 357 11.13 -6.29 22.41
C ARG A 357 11.22 -6.20 20.90
N LEU A 358 12.43 -6.14 20.39
CA LEU A 358 12.70 -6.20 18.96
C LEU A 358 13.23 -7.57 18.59
N TYR A 359 12.46 -8.35 17.85
CA TYR A 359 12.84 -9.62 17.28
C TYR A 359 13.55 -9.40 15.95
N LEU A 360 14.67 -10.08 15.75
CA LEU A 360 15.40 -10.12 14.49
C LEU A 360 15.26 -11.53 13.90
N PHE A 361 14.74 -11.58 12.67
CA PHE A 361 14.52 -12.85 11.95
C PHE A 361 15.60 -13.07 10.90
N THR A 362 16.02 -14.30 10.72
CA THR A 362 16.84 -14.68 9.56
C THR A 362 16.13 -14.39 8.25
N PRO A 363 16.83 -14.03 7.16
CA PRO A 363 16.18 -13.53 5.94
C PRO A 363 15.38 -14.58 5.15
N THR A 364 15.73 -15.86 5.26
CA THR A 364 15.14 -16.94 4.44
C THR A 364 14.06 -17.70 5.21
N ALA A 365 14.43 -18.29 6.35
CA ALA A 365 13.54 -19.15 7.12
C ALA A 365 12.68 -18.37 8.13
N LEU A 366 12.96 -17.10 8.34
CA LEU A 366 12.35 -16.26 9.38
C LEU A 366 12.43 -16.91 10.79
N GLU A 367 13.53 -17.59 11.06
CA GLU A 367 13.85 -18.03 12.41
C GLU A 367 14.18 -16.82 13.28
N VAL A 368 13.76 -16.82 14.54
CA VAL A 368 14.17 -15.80 15.50
C VAL A 368 15.66 -16.00 15.79
N ASP A 369 16.49 -15.08 15.31
CA ASP A 369 17.95 -15.12 15.49
C ASP A 369 18.37 -14.41 16.78
N HIS A 370 17.85 -13.21 17.01
CA HIS A 370 18.11 -12.41 18.21
C HIS A 370 16.84 -11.72 18.73
N VAL A 371 16.83 -11.49 20.04
CA VAL A 371 15.81 -10.65 20.72
C VAL A 371 16.54 -9.56 21.49
N LEU A 372 16.12 -8.31 21.27
CA LEU A 372 16.66 -7.13 21.94
C LEU A 372 15.60 -6.59 22.91
N ASP A 373 15.80 -6.87 24.21
CA ASP A 373 14.80 -6.62 25.26
C ASP A 373 14.64 -5.14 25.65
N ASN A 374 15.60 -4.27 25.30
CA ASN A 374 15.63 -2.86 25.68
C ASN A 374 15.25 -1.93 24.51
N ALA A 375 14.73 -2.48 23.42
CA ALA A 375 14.29 -1.66 22.28
C ALA A 375 13.03 -0.88 22.62
N LEU A 376 12.92 0.36 22.12
CA LEU A 376 11.72 1.18 22.21
C LEU A 376 10.89 1.19 20.93
N GLY A 377 11.32 0.47 19.89
CA GLY A 377 10.65 0.34 18.61
C GLY A 377 11.55 -0.23 17.52
N THR A 378 11.12 -0.07 16.26
CA THR A 378 11.88 -0.54 15.12
C THR A 378 13.14 0.30 14.88
N GLY A 379 14.23 -0.38 14.54
CA GLY A 379 15.50 0.22 14.18
C GLY A 379 15.67 0.50 12.69
N ILE A 380 16.85 0.98 12.33
CA ILE A 380 17.32 1.20 10.97
C ILE A 380 18.71 0.61 10.78
N THR A 381 19.11 0.44 9.53
CA THR A 381 20.50 0.09 9.21
C THR A 381 21.30 1.29 8.75
N LEU A 382 22.56 1.31 9.14
CA LEU A 382 23.53 2.24 8.62
C LEU A 382 24.89 1.55 8.50
N GLY A 383 25.42 1.46 7.30
CA GLY A 383 26.56 0.62 7.00
C GLY A 383 26.29 -0.85 7.39
N GLU A 384 27.21 -1.46 8.13
CA GLU A 384 27.18 -2.86 8.55
C GLU A 384 26.58 -3.03 9.98
N ARG A 385 25.75 -2.12 10.44
CA ARG A 385 25.20 -2.13 11.80
C ARG A 385 23.69 -1.83 11.81
N LEU A 386 23.04 -2.34 12.84
CA LEU A 386 21.69 -2.01 13.21
C LEU A 386 21.71 -0.90 14.26
N LEU A 387 20.94 0.15 14.06
CA LEU A 387 20.70 1.21 15.03
C LEU A 387 19.32 1.00 15.66
N VAL A 388 19.29 0.88 16.99
CA VAL A 388 18.07 0.54 17.76
C VAL A 388 17.81 1.65 18.78
N PRO A 389 16.61 2.23 18.85
CA PRO A 389 16.27 3.19 19.88
C PRO A 389 16.13 2.49 21.23
N THR A 390 16.78 3.01 22.25
CA THR A 390 16.75 2.52 23.65
C THR A 390 16.53 3.70 24.60
N GLU A 391 16.30 3.47 25.87
CA GLU A 391 16.12 4.53 26.86
C GLU A 391 17.33 5.49 26.92
N GLU A 392 18.55 4.97 26.79
CA GLU A 392 19.78 5.78 26.89
C GLU A 392 20.12 6.54 25.60
N GLY A 393 19.50 6.18 24.46
CA GLY A 393 19.79 6.79 23.17
C GLY A 393 19.57 5.83 22.01
N ILE A 394 20.57 5.69 21.15
CA ILE A 394 20.53 4.79 19.99
C ILE A 394 21.68 3.80 20.13
N ASP A 395 21.34 2.53 20.29
CA ASP A 395 22.30 1.44 20.34
C ASP A 395 22.80 1.08 18.94
N VAL A 396 24.11 0.95 18.80
CA VAL A 396 24.78 0.42 17.62
C VAL A 396 24.99 -1.06 17.83
N VAL A 397 24.21 -1.88 17.14
CA VAL A 397 24.15 -3.32 17.32
C VAL A 397 24.82 -4.04 16.16
N ASN A 398 25.65 -5.00 16.48
CA ASN A 398 26.19 -5.96 15.53
C ASN A 398 25.19 -7.08 15.33
N TRP A 399 24.60 -7.16 14.16
CA TRP A 399 23.53 -8.15 13.89
C TRP A 399 23.94 -9.62 13.90
N SER A 400 25.20 -9.93 13.60
CA SER A 400 25.66 -11.31 13.64
C SER A 400 25.77 -11.85 15.06
N SER A 401 25.90 -10.97 16.07
CA SER A 401 26.05 -11.37 17.47
C SER A 401 24.92 -10.89 18.37
N GLY A 402 24.02 -10.05 17.86
CA GLY A 402 22.95 -9.41 18.64
C GLY A 402 23.47 -8.48 19.74
N ARG A 403 24.76 -8.08 19.72
CA ARG A 403 25.39 -7.31 20.80
C ARG A 403 25.50 -5.84 20.48
N THR A 404 25.18 -4.99 21.45
CA THR A 404 25.48 -3.57 21.41
C THR A 404 26.98 -3.35 21.48
N GLU A 405 27.54 -2.66 20.50
CA GLU A 405 28.95 -2.25 20.45
C GLU A 405 29.17 -0.93 21.17
N ARG A 406 28.22 0.00 21.04
CA ARG A 406 28.17 1.30 21.74
C ARG A 406 26.77 1.88 21.71
N THR A 407 26.50 2.83 22.59
CA THR A 407 25.28 3.65 22.57
C THR A 407 25.63 5.08 22.19
N ILE A 408 24.86 5.70 21.29
CA ILE A 408 24.91 7.11 20.97
C ILE A 408 23.89 7.80 21.87
N PRO A 409 24.29 8.60 22.87
CA PRO A 409 23.35 9.26 23.75
C PRO A 409 22.45 10.22 22.99
N VAL A 410 21.16 10.23 23.31
CA VAL A 410 20.17 11.16 22.77
C VAL A 410 19.36 11.74 23.92
N ASP A 411 19.38 13.05 24.07
CA ASP A 411 18.48 13.74 24.99
C ASP A 411 17.09 13.85 24.36
N ARG A 412 16.08 13.40 25.08
CA ARG A 412 14.68 13.36 24.62
C ARG A 412 13.74 14.22 25.46
N ASP A 413 14.30 15.15 26.26
CA ASP A 413 13.52 16.06 27.12
C ASP A 413 12.48 15.35 28.00
N GLY A 414 12.83 14.13 28.49
CA GLY A 414 11.95 13.33 29.36
C GLY A 414 10.86 12.52 28.64
N TYR A 415 10.88 12.42 27.31
CA TYR A 415 10.00 11.51 26.59
C TYR A 415 10.35 10.04 26.90
N THR A 416 9.33 9.24 27.28
CA THR A 416 9.46 7.84 27.71
C THR A 416 8.59 6.86 26.89
N GLY A 417 7.92 7.34 25.84
CA GLY A 417 7.07 6.52 24.99
C GLY A 417 7.87 5.68 23.97
N PRO A 418 7.18 4.87 23.17
CA PRO A 418 7.79 4.15 22.05
C PRO A 418 8.48 5.10 21.08
N ILE A 419 9.59 4.66 20.50
CA ILE A 419 10.37 5.42 19.52
C ILE A 419 10.71 4.50 18.36
N SER A 420 10.41 4.92 17.14
CA SER A 420 10.87 4.23 15.94
C SER A 420 11.84 5.10 15.15
N LEU A 421 12.78 4.47 14.47
CA LEU A 421 13.77 5.17 13.66
C LEU A 421 13.44 5.11 12.17
N THR A 422 13.79 6.19 11.46
CA THR A 422 13.75 6.28 10.00
C THR A 422 14.91 7.14 9.52
N LEU A 423 15.46 6.90 8.31
CA LEU A 423 16.47 7.76 7.71
C LEU A 423 15.81 8.76 6.74
N ALA A 424 16.16 10.04 6.87
CA ALA A 424 15.81 11.09 5.93
C ALA A 424 17.04 11.90 5.56
N GLY A 425 17.63 11.59 4.41
CA GLY A 425 18.87 12.21 3.98
C GLY A 425 20.02 11.97 4.97
N LYS A 426 20.56 13.04 5.55
CA LYS A 426 21.61 12.97 6.57
C LYS A 426 21.09 12.96 8.01
N ALA A 427 19.78 12.95 8.20
CA ALA A 427 19.17 12.90 9.52
C ALA A 427 18.64 11.50 9.86
N ILE A 428 18.82 11.09 11.11
CA ILE A 428 18.09 10.00 11.74
C ILE A 428 16.82 10.62 12.33
N ILE A 429 15.68 10.13 11.96
CA ILE A 429 14.39 10.62 12.45
C ILE A 429 13.92 9.69 13.56
N GLU A 430 13.67 10.24 14.74
CA GLU A 430 12.92 9.58 15.81
C GLU A 430 11.45 9.99 15.74
N GLN A 431 10.55 9.01 15.60
CA GLN A 431 9.12 9.24 15.82
C GLN A 431 8.86 9.14 17.33
N ARG A 432 8.42 10.22 17.95
CA ARG A 432 8.10 10.34 19.39
C ARG A 432 6.63 10.75 19.54
N GLY A 433 5.72 9.80 19.73
CA GLY A 433 4.27 10.09 19.71
C GLY A 433 3.86 10.74 18.37
N ASP A 434 3.25 11.92 18.41
CA ASP A 434 2.82 12.69 17.22
C ASP A 434 3.88 13.68 16.72
N THR A 435 5.15 13.41 16.98
CA THR A 435 6.26 14.32 16.60
C THR A 435 7.38 13.51 15.96
N ALA A 436 7.88 13.99 14.84
CA ALA A 436 9.10 13.49 14.20
C ALA A 436 10.27 14.45 14.51
N VAL A 437 11.32 13.90 15.10
CA VAL A 437 12.51 14.65 15.53
C VAL A 437 13.70 14.25 14.67
N GLY A 438 14.30 15.21 13.99
CA GLY A 438 15.47 15.02 13.15
C GLY A 438 16.78 15.20 13.93
N LEU A 439 17.57 14.13 13.98
CA LEU A 439 18.88 14.07 14.62
C LEU A 439 19.99 14.06 13.57
N VAL A 440 20.96 14.93 13.69
CA VAL A 440 22.11 15.02 12.77
C VAL A 440 23.42 14.82 13.51
N ALA A 441 24.46 14.45 12.79
CA ALA A 441 25.82 14.36 13.34
C ALA A 441 26.27 15.71 13.91
N SER A 442 26.84 15.70 15.13
CA SER A 442 27.33 16.88 15.81
C SER A 442 28.73 17.26 15.37
#